data_8a3f96abc7a65e0d26729791b5970545
#
_entry.id   8a3f96abc7a65e0d26729791b5970545
#
_cell.length_a   1.000
_cell.length_b   1.000
_cell.length_c   1.000
_cell.angle_alpha   90.00
_cell.angle_beta   90.00
_cell.angle_gamma   90.00
#
_symmetry.space_group_name_H-M   'P 1'
#
loop_
_entity.id
_entity.type
_entity.pdbx_description
1 polymer ?
#
loop_
_entity_poly.entity_id
_entity_poly.type
_entity_poly.pdbx_seq_one_letter_code
_entity_poly.pdbx_strand_id
1 'polypeptide(L)'
;HKTTKRGFLKAALASGLALEAFPARSASQKSSEQLITIIDLDKCDGCSDLSIPACVRACRAKNQARYPEPQKPVQPYWPQPKYEDFSNDRDNISRLTPYNWIYLQHVSVDGKDIYLPRRC
;
A
#
# COMPACT_ATOMS: atom_id res chain seq x y z
N HIS A 1 -32.86 -21.68 -42.82
CA HIS A 1 -32.96 -22.73 -41.79
C HIS A 1 -33.00 -22.08 -40.40
N LYS A 2 -34.23 -22.12 -39.80
CA LYS A 2 -34.40 -21.62 -38.41
C LYS A 2 -34.03 -22.77 -37.48
N THR A 3 -32.88 -22.69 -36.86
CA THR A 3 -32.49 -23.61 -35.79
C THR A 3 -33.31 -23.30 -34.52
N THR A 4 -34.15 -24.24 -34.13
CA THR A 4 -34.97 -24.12 -32.93
C THR A 4 -34.11 -24.32 -31.68
N LYS A 5 -34.45 -23.61 -30.60
CA LYS A 5 -33.74 -23.67 -29.29
C LYS A 5 -33.51 -25.09 -28.76
N ARG A 6 -34.37 -26.02 -29.15
CA ARG A 6 -34.25 -27.47 -28.80
C ARG A 6 -33.12 -28.18 -29.54
N GLY A 7 -32.76 -27.75 -30.76
CA GLY A 7 -31.61 -28.30 -31.49
C GLY A 7 -30.26 -27.91 -30.94
N PHE A 8 -30.18 -26.70 -30.38
CA PHE A 8 -28.96 -26.20 -29.76
C PHE A 8 -28.60 -26.97 -28.49
N LEU A 9 -29.59 -27.30 -27.66
CA LEU A 9 -29.36 -28.04 -26.42
C LEU A 9 -28.92 -29.51 -26.68
N LYS A 10 -29.36 -30.11 -27.78
CA LYS A 10 -28.93 -31.48 -28.14
C LYS A 10 -27.53 -31.54 -28.70
N ALA A 11 -27.08 -30.48 -29.39
CA ALA A 11 -25.72 -30.40 -29.91
C ALA A 11 -24.69 -30.15 -28.78
N ALA A 12 -25.09 -29.45 -27.71
CA ALA A 12 -24.21 -29.16 -26.56
C ALA A 12 -23.96 -30.41 -25.68
N LEU A 13 -24.84 -31.41 -25.74
CA LEU A 13 -24.67 -32.65 -24.97
C LEU A 13 -23.83 -33.71 -25.69
N ALA A 14 -23.55 -33.53 -26.97
CA ALA A 14 -22.77 -34.48 -27.77
C ALA A 14 -21.27 -34.13 -27.84
N SER A 15 -20.88 -32.91 -27.56
CA SER A 15 -19.49 -32.54 -27.35
C SER A 15 -19.12 -32.85 -25.89
N GLY A 16 -18.57 -34.03 -25.67
CA GLY A 16 -17.95 -34.36 -24.38
C GLY A 16 -16.90 -33.30 -24.03
N LEU A 17 -17.33 -32.34 -23.23
CA LEU A 17 -16.40 -31.48 -22.52
C LEU A 17 -15.63 -32.37 -21.53
N ALA A 18 -14.44 -32.82 -21.95
CA ALA A 18 -13.44 -33.26 -21.01
C ALA A 18 -13.22 -32.08 -20.06
N LEU A 19 -13.90 -32.10 -18.91
CA LEU A 19 -13.49 -31.30 -17.78
C LEU A 19 -12.12 -31.83 -17.40
N GLU A 20 -11.07 -31.27 -18.00
CA GLU A 20 -9.77 -31.35 -17.42
C GLU A 20 -9.91 -30.70 -16.06
N ALA A 21 -9.95 -31.54 -15.03
CA ALA A 21 -9.82 -31.12 -13.65
C ALA A 21 -8.49 -30.41 -13.54
N PHE A 22 -8.51 -29.08 -13.71
CA PHE A 22 -7.38 -28.27 -13.31
C PHE A 22 -7.15 -28.60 -11.84
N PRO A 23 -6.00 -29.19 -11.49
CA PRO A 23 -5.68 -29.37 -10.09
C PRO A 23 -5.75 -27.96 -9.49
N ALA A 24 -6.76 -27.75 -8.63
CA ALA A 24 -6.76 -26.58 -7.77
C ALA A 24 -5.43 -26.63 -7.02
N ARG A 25 -4.46 -25.91 -7.55
CA ARG A 25 -3.22 -25.65 -6.84
C ARG A 25 -3.65 -24.88 -5.63
N SER A 26 -3.91 -25.60 -4.55
CA SER A 26 -3.97 -25.05 -3.23
C SER A 26 -2.65 -24.28 -3.08
N ALA A 27 -2.70 -22.98 -3.31
CA ALA A 27 -1.61 -22.11 -2.94
C ALA A 27 -1.47 -22.36 -1.45
N SER A 28 -0.45 -23.11 -1.07
CA SER A 28 -0.01 -23.23 0.30
C SER A 28 0.13 -21.79 0.78
N GLN A 29 -0.86 -21.29 1.49
CA GLN A 29 -0.73 -20.07 2.25
C GLN A 29 0.39 -20.38 3.24
N LYS A 30 1.63 -20.01 2.86
CA LYS A 30 2.65 -19.77 3.87
C LYS A 30 1.95 -18.91 4.90
N SER A 31 1.73 -19.45 6.08
CA SER A 31 1.27 -18.70 7.23
C SER A 31 2.20 -17.48 7.29
N SER A 32 1.67 -16.32 6.89
CA SER A 32 2.42 -15.09 7.02
C SER A 32 2.62 -14.92 8.51
N GLU A 33 3.83 -15.12 8.99
CA GLU A 33 4.18 -14.76 10.37
C GLU A 33 3.72 -13.30 10.53
N GLN A 34 2.78 -13.12 11.45
CA GLN A 34 2.33 -11.77 11.78
C GLN A 34 3.48 -11.09 12.51
N LEU A 35 4.14 -10.19 11.82
CA LEU A 35 5.19 -9.38 12.40
C LEU A 35 4.56 -8.22 13.16
N ILE A 36 4.94 -8.10 14.42
CA ILE A 36 4.57 -6.99 15.29
C ILE A 36 5.79 -6.10 15.47
N THR A 37 5.61 -4.81 15.34
CA THR A 37 6.63 -3.82 15.66
C THR A 37 6.28 -3.16 16.98
N ILE A 38 7.15 -3.26 17.95
CA ILE A 38 7.03 -2.57 19.23
C ILE A 38 7.98 -1.38 19.20
N ILE A 39 7.46 -0.20 19.53
CA ILE A 39 8.22 1.03 19.61
C ILE A 39 8.22 1.49 21.08
N ASP A 40 9.39 1.54 21.66
CA ASP A 40 9.59 2.06 23.02
C ASP A 40 9.73 3.58 22.94
N LEU A 41 8.68 4.30 23.32
CA LEU A 41 8.63 5.75 23.22
C LEU A 41 9.56 6.46 24.24
N ASP A 42 9.90 5.79 25.34
CA ASP A 42 10.83 6.37 26.34
C ASP A 42 12.29 6.38 25.83
N LYS A 43 12.58 5.57 24.82
CA LYS A 43 13.90 5.51 24.18
C LYS A 43 14.00 6.36 22.92
N CYS A 44 12.90 6.95 22.46
CA CYS A 44 12.88 7.75 21.26
C CYS A 44 13.18 9.22 21.61
N ASP A 45 14.35 9.70 21.24
CA ASP A 45 14.82 11.08 21.43
C ASP A 45 14.44 12.02 20.27
N GLY A 46 13.70 11.51 19.27
CA GLY A 46 13.33 12.25 18.08
C GLY A 46 14.47 12.45 17.08
N CYS A 47 15.67 11.94 17.37
CA CYS A 47 16.89 12.20 16.60
C CYS A 47 17.12 13.71 16.39
N SER A 48 16.99 14.51 17.46
CA SER A 48 17.03 15.98 17.41
C SER A 48 18.34 16.54 16.86
N ASP A 49 19.40 15.76 16.85
CA ASP A 49 20.72 16.07 16.30
C ASP A 49 20.83 15.80 14.79
N LEU A 50 19.82 15.16 14.18
CA LEU A 50 19.79 14.82 12.77
C LEU A 50 18.79 15.70 12.00
N SER A 51 19.17 16.14 10.81
CA SER A 51 18.27 16.87 9.90
C SER A 51 17.08 16.02 9.42
N ILE A 52 17.28 14.71 9.34
CA ILE A 52 16.25 13.73 9.01
C ILE A 52 16.31 12.61 10.05
N PRO A 53 15.22 12.34 10.79
CA PRO A 53 15.19 11.24 11.76
C PRO A 53 15.63 9.91 11.15
N ALA A 54 16.39 9.12 11.89
CA ALA A 54 17.01 7.89 11.38
C ALA A 54 16.00 6.89 10.81
N CYS A 55 14.84 6.74 11.46
CA CYS A 55 13.75 5.86 10.99
C CYS A 55 13.16 6.35 9.66
N VAL A 56 12.97 7.66 9.50
CA VAL A 56 12.48 8.29 8.26
C VAL A 56 13.50 8.07 7.14
N ARG A 57 14.77 8.38 7.41
CA ARG A 57 15.86 8.20 6.44
C ARG A 57 15.98 6.75 5.98
N ALA A 58 15.96 5.79 6.91
CA ALA A 58 16.06 4.38 6.58
C ALA A 58 14.86 3.90 5.73
N CYS A 59 13.64 4.33 6.09
CA CYS A 59 12.44 4.00 5.33
C CYS A 59 12.50 4.56 3.90
N ARG A 60 12.89 5.82 3.74
CA ARG A 60 13.03 6.46 2.43
C ARG A 60 14.07 5.76 1.57
N ALA A 61 15.26 5.50 2.12
CA ALA A 61 16.33 4.81 1.39
C ALA A 61 15.90 3.41 0.91
N LYS A 62 15.19 2.66 1.76
CA LYS A 62 14.71 1.31 1.41
C LYS A 62 13.64 1.31 0.32
N ASN A 63 12.78 2.33 0.29
CA ASN A 63 11.58 2.34 -0.54
C ASN A 63 11.65 3.30 -1.72
N GLN A 64 12.72 4.05 -1.89
CA GLN A 64 12.88 5.05 -2.96
C GLN A 64 12.56 4.52 -4.36
N ALA A 65 12.99 3.30 -4.68
CA ALA A 65 12.70 2.67 -5.97
C ALA A 65 11.22 2.33 -6.19
N ARG A 66 10.39 2.43 -5.14
CA ARG A 66 8.95 2.12 -5.16
C ARG A 66 8.09 3.39 -5.16
N TYR A 67 8.70 4.56 -5.17
CA TYR A 67 7.97 5.81 -5.20
C TYR A 67 7.25 5.99 -6.54
N PRO A 68 6.02 6.50 -6.52
CA PRO A 68 5.27 6.71 -7.74
C PRO A 68 5.91 7.80 -8.61
N GLU A 69 5.87 7.59 -9.92
CA GLU A 69 6.23 8.58 -10.92
C GLU A 69 4.99 8.88 -11.77
N PRO A 70 4.17 9.85 -11.39
CA PRO A 70 2.95 10.18 -12.12
C PRO A 70 3.31 10.64 -13.53
N GLN A 71 2.85 9.88 -14.52
CA GLN A 71 3.09 10.20 -15.94
C GLN A 71 1.91 10.92 -16.60
N LYS A 72 0.80 10.96 -15.90
CA LYS A 72 -0.43 11.62 -16.37
C LYS A 72 -1.00 12.45 -15.23
N PRO A 73 -1.70 13.54 -15.54
CA PRO A 73 -2.47 14.27 -14.54
C PRO A 73 -3.42 13.32 -13.82
N VAL A 74 -3.41 13.35 -12.49
CA VAL A 74 -4.34 12.57 -11.68
C VAL A 74 -5.73 13.17 -11.86
N GLN A 75 -6.72 12.34 -12.17
CA GLN A 75 -8.09 12.83 -12.33
C GLN A 75 -8.71 13.17 -10.97
N PRO A 76 -9.47 14.28 -10.88
CA PRO A 76 -10.22 14.56 -9.66
C PRO A 76 -11.24 13.44 -9.42
N TYR A 77 -11.38 13.04 -8.17
CA TYR A 77 -12.33 12.00 -7.77
C TYR A 77 -13.25 12.52 -6.66
N TRP A 78 -14.46 12.02 -6.69
CA TRP A 78 -15.44 12.35 -5.66
C TRP A 78 -15.04 11.69 -4.31
N PRO A 79 -15.15 12.37 -3.17
CA PRO A 79 -15.73 13.71 -2.97
C PRO A 79 -14.73 14.87 -3.09
N GLN A 80 -13.49 14.64 -3.49
CA GLN A 80 -12.47 15.68 -3.54
C GLN A 80 -12.54 16.48 -4.85
N PRO A 81 -12.88 17.77 -4.80
CA PRO A 81 -12.90 18.63 -6.00
C PRO A 81 -11.49 18.97 -6.51
N LYS A 82 -10.47 18.75 -5.69
CA LYS A 82 -9.07 18.95 -6.01
C LYS A 82 -8.32 17.66 -5.73
N TYR A 83 -7.39 17.34 -6.58
CA TYR A 83 -6.45 16.27 -6.34
C TYR A 83 -5.04 16.82 -6.12
N GLU A 84 -4.23 16.05 -5.45
CA GLU A 84 -2.84 16.35 -5.17
C GLU A 84 -2.00 15.12 -5.53
N ASP A 85 -1.04 15.26 -6.41
CA ASP A 85 -0.11 14.18 -6.76
C ASP A 85 1.14 14.15 -5.87
N PHE A 86 1.27 15.12 -4.97
CA PHE A 86 2.38 15.28 -4.04
C PHE A 86 3.76 15.39 -4.67
N SER A 87 3.86 15.59 -5.99
CA SER A 87 5.16 15.65 -6.68
C SER A 87 6.05 16.80 -6.17
N ASN A 88 5.43 17.88 -5.71
CA ASN A 88 6.12 19.01 -5.08
C ASN A 88 6.56 18.73 -3.63
N ASP A 89 6.01 17.68 -3.01
CA ASP A 89 6.28 17.29 -1.62
C ASP A 89 7.25 16.10 -1.50
N ARG A 90 8.05 15.84 -2.53
CA ARG A 90 8.97 14.68 -2.53
C ARG A 90 9.94 14.69 -1.36
N ASP A 91 10.37 15.86 -0.92
CA ASP A 91 11.32 16.03 0.17
C ASP A 91 10.67 16.35 1.52
N ASN A 92 9.35 16.47 1.54
CA ASN A 92 8.61 16.74 2.76
C ASN A 92 8.59 15.50 3.66
N ILE A 93 9.23 15.62 4.83
CA ILE A 93 9.32 14.56 5.85
C ILE A 93 8.39 14.77 7.05
N SER A 94 7.62 15.87 7.06
CA SER A 94 6.76 16.25 8.20
C SER A 94 5.38 15.62 8.19
N ARG A 95 5.04 14.91 7.14
CA ARG A 95 3.74 14.23 6.96
C ARG A 95 3.87 12.96 6.14
N LEU A 96 2.83 12.12 6.16
CA LEU A 96 2.74 10.98 5.25
C LEU A 96 2.41 11.47 3.84
N THR A 97 3.15 10.99 2.87
CA THR A 97 2.96 11.23 1.43
C THR A 97 3.31 9.96 0.67
N PRO A 98 3.01 9.86 -0.64
CA PRO A 98 3.50 8.75 -1.46
C PRO A 98 5.04 8.59 -1.46
N TYR A 99 5.77 9.63 -1.07
CA TYR A 99 7.24 9.67 -1.01
C TYR A 99 7.79 9.62 0.43
N ASN A 100 6.92 9.63 1.43
CA ASN A 100 7.33 9.60 2.83
C ASN A 100 6.34 8.73 3.65
N TRP A 101 6.71 7.48 3.90
CA TRP A 101 5.84 6.48 4.51
C TRP A 101 5.96 6.40 6.03
N ILE A 102 6.93 7.10 6.59
CA ILE A 102 7.08 7.31 8.03
C ILE A 102 7.40 8.79 8.27
N TYR A 103 6.72 9.40 9.22
CA TYR A 103 7.14 10.68 9.76
C TYR A 103 7.11 10.64 11.29
N LEU A 104 7.88 11.51 11.91
CA LEU A 104 7.97 11.61 13.36
C LEU A 104 7.10 12.77 13.83
N GLN A 105 6.07 12.47 14.59
CA GLN A 105 5.23 13.47 15.23
C GLN A 105 5.80 13.79 16.60
N HIS A 106 6.05 15.05 16.87
CA HIS A 106 6.45 15.56 18.19
C HIS A 106 5.21 16.04 18.93
N VAL A 107 5.09 15.65 20.19
CA VAL A 107 4.04 16.11 21.13
C VAL A 107 4.68 16.36 22.48
N SER A 108 4.39 17.51 23.08
CA SER A 108 4.81 17.80 24.45
C SER A 108 3.61 17.66 25.41
N VAL A 109 3.75 16.80 26.42
CA VAL A 109 2.72 16.55 27.43
C VAL A 109 3.36 16.70 28.81
N ASP A 110 2.83 17.60 29.60
CA ASP A 110 3.29 17.90 30.97
C ASP A 110 4.81 18.16 31.04
N GLY A 111 5.35 18.87 30.04
CA GLY A 111 6.78 19.20 29.92
C GLY A 111 7.66 18.02 29.48
N LYS A 112 7.09 16.86 29.17
CA LYS A 112 7.81 15.74 28.58
C LYS A 112 7.58 15.71 27.07
N ASP A 113 8.66 15.66 26.32
CA ASP A 113 8.61 15.50 24.87
C ASP A 113 8.46 14.02 24.50
N ILE A 114 7.48 13.75 23.65
CA ILE A 114 7.17 12.42 23.15
C ILE A 114 7.24 12.45 21.63
N TYR A 115 7.97 11.49 21.08
CA TYR A 115 8.15 11.35 19.65
C TYR A 115 7.42 10.09 19.16
N LEU A 116 6.45 10.28 18.28
CA LEU A 116 5.57 9.21 17.77
C LEU A 116 5.88 8.94 16.31
N PRO A 117 6.55 7.82 15.98
CA PRO A 117 6.70 7.40 14.59
C PRO A 117 5.32 7.00 14.01
N ARG A 118 4.83 7.83 13.10
CA ARG A 118 3.57 7.59 12.37
C ARG A 118 3.89 6.94 11.03
N ARG A 119 3.18 5.88 10.70
CA ARG A 119 3.38 5.14 9.44
C ARG A 119 2.04 4.81 8.76
N CYS A 120 2.10 4.58 7.46
CA CYS A 120 0.99 4.00 6.72
C CYS A 120 0.74 2.55 7.12
#